data_5361fa1ce190156df2c8a2342e6a447a
#
_entry.id   5361fa1ce190156df2c8a2342e6a447a
#
_cell.length_a   1.000
_cell.length_b   1.000
_cell.length_c   1.000
_cell.angle_alpha   90.00
_cell.angle_beta   90.00
_cell.angle_gamma   90.00
#
_symmetry.space_group_name_H-M   'P 1'
#
loop_
_entity.id
_entity.type
_entity.pdbx_description
1 polymer ?
#
loop_
_entity_poly.entity_id
_entity_poly.type
_entity_poly.pdbx_seq_one_letter_code
_entity_poly.pdbx_strand_id
1 'polypeptide(L)'
;VDTRAEEQLIGPLLLARGTIDRSSTLRGDRAWLERAWADPGTRVLVINDGHTLVRRTGEDVEAVLYTTEEAPEGERYLLGVEDDIAYFAVAAPLPGVDAELNGRATVPMSLRDTPEGQPVVAGLRQVGGLLGDRDAGLLVYAVALEAWHTTHEHCPRCGSRTRVEGGGHIRVCPEDGSQHFPRVDPAVIMLIRDEEDRCLLARGPQWPEGRLSILAGFVEPGESLEHAVVREVAEEVGIAVTNPRYLGSQPWPFPRSLMLGFFADAITTTLTPDADEIAEARWYSRVQLAEALASGELRLPPPVSIARRLIETWYGDELVGDW
;
A
#
# COMPACT_ATOMS: atom_id res chain seq x y z
N VAL A 1 3.55 6.58 -36.84
CA VAL A 1 3.63 5.35 -36.03
C VAL A 1 4.53 5.70 -34.87
N ASP A 2 3.94 5.89 -33.70
CA ASP A 2 4.67 6.23 -32.47
C ASP A 2 5.48 5.00 -32.07
N THR A 3 6.79 5.08 -32.20
CA THR A 3 7.75 4.01 -31.85
C THR A 3 8.28 4.17 -30.43
N ARG A 4 7.50 4.76 -29.51
CA ARG A 4 7.86 4.70 -28.09
C ARG A 4 7.72 3.23 -27.67
N ALA A 5 8.85 2.61 -27.32
CA ALA A 5 8.87 1.27 -26.74
C ALA A 5 7.83 1.19 -25.63
N GLU A 6 7.16 0.06 -25.46
CA GLU A 6 6.26 -0.16 -24.33
C GLU A 6 6.98 0.23 -23.04
N GLU A 7 6.55 1.34 -22.42
CA GLU A 7 7.16 1.82 -21.19
C GLU A 7 6.85 0.81 -20.09
N GLN A 8 7.88 0.27 -19.48
CA GLN A 8 7.79 -0.66 -18.36
C GLN A 8 8.45 -0.04 -17.14
N LEU A 9 7.90 -0.33 -15.97
CA LEU A 9 8.50 0.09 -14.72
C LEU A 9 9.92 -0.44 -14.59
N ILE A 10 10.88 0.39 -14.17
CA ILE A 10 12.29 0.01 -14.03
C ILE A 10 12.54 -1.01 -12.91
N GLY A 11 11.54 -1.31 -12.09
CA GLY A 11 11.64 -2.29 -11.01
C GLY A 11 10.29 -2.64 -10.41
N PRO A 12 10.25 -3.57 -9.45
CA PRO A 12 9.02 -4.08 -8.88
C PRO A 12 8.31 -3.02 -8.02
N LEU A 13 6.98 -3.11 -7.96
CA LEU A 13 6.15 -2.40 -7.00
C LEU A 13 6.23 -3.11 -5.65
N LEU A 14 6.85 -2.48 -4.64
CA LEU A 14 7.28 -3.14 -3.42
C LEU A 14 6.15 -3.70 -2.54
N LEU A 15 4.94 -3.15 -2.61
CA LEU A 15 3.76 -3.68 -1.91
C LEU A 15 2.87 -4.57 -2.79
N ALA A 16 3.24 -4.80 -4.04
CA ALA A 16 2.51 -5.68 -4.96
C ALA A 16 3.17 -7.07 -5.11
N ARG A 17 4.20 -7.35 -4.31
CA ARG A 17 4.90 -8.64 -4.29
C ARG A 17 4.15 -9.60 -3.38
N GLY A 18 3.88 -10.79 -3.83
CA GLY A 18 3.24 -11.80 -2.99
C GLY A 18 3.30 -13.15 -3.69
N THR A 19 3.77 -14.17 -2.95
CA THR A 19 3.92 -15.54 -3.44
C THR A 19 2.78 -16.44 -2.99
N ILE A 20 2.07 -16.06 -1.92
CA ILE A 20 1.04 -16.87 -1.27
C ILE A 20 -0.19 -17.07 -2.17
N ASP A 21 -0.62 -18.30 -2.37
CA ASP A 21 -1.96 -18.57 -2.90
C ASP A 21 -3.01 -18.16 -1.85
N ARG A 22 -3.84 -17.20 -2.21
CA ARG A 22 -4.90 -16.66 -1.34
C ARG A 22 -6.01 -17.67 -1.02
N SER A 23 -6.01 -18.83 -1.65
CA SER A 23 -6.85 -20.02 -1.37
C SER A 23 -8.33 -19.68 -1.17
N SER A 24 -8.88 -18.91 -2.10
CA SER A 24 -10.25 -18.36 -1.98
C SER A 24 -11.33 -19.45 -1.83
N THR A 25 -11.11 -20.62 -2.38
CA THR A 25 -12.01 -21.79 -2.29
C THR A 25 -12.06 -22.40 -0.89
N LEU A 26 -11.02 -22.22 -0.08
CA LEU A 26 -10.93 -22.78 1.26
C LEU A 26 -11.58 -21.90 2.33
N ARG A 27 -11.83 -20.61 2.03
CA ARG A 27 -12.38 -19.63 2.99
C ARG A 27 -13.76 -20.01 3.53
N GLY A 28 -14.56 -20.68 2.72
CA GLY A 28 -15.91 -21.15 3.09
C GLY A 28 -15.94 -22.52 3.79
N ASP A 29 -14.85 -23.27 3.76
CA ASP A 29 -14.75 -24.60 4.39
C ASP A 29 -14.32 -24.46 5.85
N ARG A 30 -15.32 -24.36 6.74
CA ARG A 30 -15.07 -24.23 8.19
C ARG A 30 -14.27 -25.42 8.76
N ALA A 31 -14.55 -26.62 8.28
CA ALA A 31 -13.85 -27.81 8.77
C ALA A 31 -12.37 -27.79 8.35
N TRP A 32 -12.07 -27.30 7.15
CA TRP A 32 -10.71 -27.10 6.71
C TRP A 32 -10.00 -26.01 7.54
N LEU A 33 -10.65 -24.86 7.77
CA LEU A 33 -10.09 -23.78 8.59
C LEU A 33 -9.74 -24.23 10.01
N GLU A 34 -10.61 -25.04 10.62
CA GLU A 34 -10.36 -25.60 11.96
C GLU A 34 -9.17 -26.60 11.96
N ARG A 35 -9.08 -27.47 10.94
CA ARG A 35 -7.93 -28.39 10.79
C ARG A 35 -6.63 -27.63 10.52
N ALA A 36 -6.65 -26.66 9.63
CA ALA A 36 -5.48 -25.84 9.32
C ALA A 36 -4.99 -25.07 10.55
N TRP A 37 -5.91 -24.53 11.36
CA TRP A 37 -5.55 -23.89 12.62
C TRP A 37 -4.94 -24.86 13.66
N ALA A 38 -5.38 -26.10 13.69
CA ALA A 38 -4.86 -27.12 14.58
C ALA A 38 -3.52 -27.75 14.10
N ASP A 39 -3.09 -27.45 12.87
CA ASP A 39 -1.85 -27.95 12.30
C ASP A 39 -0.64 -27.22 12.90
N PRO A 40 0.35 -27.92 13.49
CA PRO A 40 1.56 -27.28 14.05
C PRO A 40 2.45 -26.63 12.98
N GLY A 41 2.26 -26.98 11.69
CA GLY A 41 2.93 -26.35 10.56
C GLY A 41 2.39 -24.95 10.24
N THR A 42 1.17 -24.64 10.67
CA THR A 42 0.55 -23.32 10.41
C THR A 42 1.36 -22.18 11.02
N ARG A 43 1.38 -21.06 10.33
CA ARG A 43 2.08 -19.84 10.74
C ARG A 43 1.11 -18.68 10.91
N VAL A 44 1.33 -17.88 11.94
CA VAL A 44 0.45 -16.79 12.36
C VAL A 44 1.22 -15.48 12.41
N LEU A 45 0.76 -14.50 11.66
CA LEU A 45 1.20 -13.10 11.75
C LEU A 45 0.29 -12.37 12.75
N VAL A 46 0.86 -11.81 13.81
CA VAL A 46 0.08 -10.98 14.74
C VAL A 46 0.11 -9.54 14.24
N ILE A 47 -1.06 -8.91 14.17
CA ILE A 47 -1.21 -7.54 13.71
C ILE A 47 -2.03 -6.71 14.70
N ASN A 48 -1.64 -5.46 14.89
CA ASN A 48 -2.34 -4.50 15.72
C ASN A 48 -2.19 -3.08 15.17
N ASP A 49 -3.30 -2.47 14.77
CA ASP A 49 -3.35 -1.11 14.21
C ASP A 49 -2.32 -0.90 13.07
N GLY A 50 -2.30 -1.83 12.12
CA GLY A 50 -1.40 -1.81 10.96
C GLY A 50 0.07 -2.10 11.26
N HIS A 51 0.41 -2.51 12.50
CA HIS A 51 1.76 -2.84 12.95
C HIS A 51 1.91 -4.33 13.24
N THR A 52 3.11 -4.83 13.05
CA THR A 52 3.52 -6.20 13.40
C THR A 52 4.90 -6.19 14.04
N LEU A 53 5.35 -7.36 14.48
CA LEU A 53 6.73 -7.55 14.90
C LEU A 53 7.57 -8.01 13.71
N VAL A 54 8.73 -7.40 13.54
CA VAL A 54 9.77 -7.81 12.59
C VAL A 54 11.08 -7.99 13.32
N ARG A 55 12.00 -8.75 12.74
CA ARG A 55 13.35 -8.91 13.23
C ARG A 55 14.37 -8.83 12.10
N ARG A 56 15.56 -8.39 12.41
CA ARG A 56 16.70 -8.43 11.49
C ARG A 56 17.42 -9.78 11.61
N THR A 57 17.70 -10.40 10.46
CA THR A 57 18.49 -11.63 10.35
C THR A 57 19.59 -11.39 9.32
N GLY A 58 20.78 -11.04 9.76
CA GLY A 58 21.85 -10.59 8.89
C GLY A 58 21.53 -9.26 8.20
N GLU A 59 21.46 -9.26 6.87
CA GLU A 59 21.06 -8.09 6.07
C GLU A 59 19.55 -8.05 5.80
N ASP A 60 18.84 -9.15 6.04
CA ASP A 60 17.42 -9.30 5.77
C ASP A 60 16.54 -8.85 6.95
N VAL A 61 15.31 -8.49 6.63
CA VAL A 61 14.22 -8.22 7.58
C VAL A 61 13.13 -9.24 7.38
N GLU A 62 12.70 -9.90 8.44
CA GLU A 62 11.67 -10.93 8.43
C GLU A 62 10.50 -10.55 9.34
N ALA A 63 9.28 -10.93 8.97
CA ALA A 63 8.14 -10.88 9.87
C ALA A 63 8.29 -11.96 10.96
N VAL A 64 7.93 -11.62 12.19
CA VAL A 64 7.87 -12.61 13.28
C VAL A 64 6.58 -13.41 13.14
N LEU A 65 6.74 -14.68 12.79
CA LEU A 65 5.62 -15.62 12.65
C LEU A 65 5.58 -16.54 13.87
N TYR A 66 4.39 -16.78 14.38
CA TYR A 66 4.10 -17.63 15.53
C TYR A 66 3.50 -18.97 15.08
N THR A 67 3.57 -19.97 15.92
CA THR A 67 2.67 -21.12 15.83
C THR A 67 1.28 -20.76 16.33
N THR A 68 0.29 -21.57 16.06
CA THR A 68 -1.08 -21.33 16.55
C THR A 68 -1.21 -21.43 18.07
N GLU A 69 -0.30 -22.18 18.73
CA GLU A 69 -0.24 -22.29 20.20
C GLU A 69 0.38 -21.05 20.86
N GLU A 70 1.33 -20.39 20.17
CA GLU A 70 2.00 -19.18 20.67
C GLU A 70 1.22 -17.91 20.36
N ALA A 71 0.35 -17.95 19.35
CA ALA A 71 -0.41 -16.78 18.91
C ALA A 71 -1.41 -16.33 19.98
N PRO A 72 -1.56 -15.02 20.22
CA PRO A 72 -2.57 -14.51 21.15
C PRO A 72 -4.00 -14.80 20.65
N GLU A 73 -4.97 -14.77 21.56
CA GLU A 73 -6.38 -14.80 21.19
C GLU A 73 -6.78 -13.53 20.43
N GLY A 74 -7.54 -13.68 19.36
CA GLY A 74 -8.02 -12.56 18.54
C GLY A 74 -8.83 -13.00 17.33
N GLU A 75 -9.31 -12.05 16.53
CA GLU A 75 -9.96 -12.36 15.27
C GLU A 75 -8.92 -12.91 14.27
N ARG A 76 -9.30 -14.01 13.59
CA ARG A 76 -8.42 -14.77 12.70
C ARG A 76 -8.77 -14.51 11.25
N TYR A 77 -7.76 -14.23 10.43
CA TYR A 77 -7.91 -14.03 8.99
C TYR A 77 -7.01 -15.00 8.23
N LEU A 78 -7.58 -15.85 7.37
CA LEU A 78 -6.79 -16.70 6.47
C LEU A 78 -6.10 -15.80 5.44
N LEU A 79 -4.79 -15.78 5.41
CA LEU A 79 -4.00 -15.05 4.41
C LEU A 79 -3.74 -15.90 3.16
N GLY A 80 -3.63 -17.22 3.31
CA GLY A 80 -3.45 -18.17 2.22
C GLY A 80 -2.64 -19.38 2.59
N VAL A 81 -2.16 -20.07 1.55
CA VAL A 81 -1.35 -21.30 1.66
C VAL A 81 -0.14 -21.18 0.73
N GLU A 82 1.02 -21.62 1.19
CA GLU A 82 2.25 -21.79 0.40
C GLU A 82 2.95 -23.06 0.87
N ASP A 83 3.33 -23.93 -0.05
CA ASP A 83 4.01 -25.21 0.24
C ASP A 83 3.29 -26.06 1.32
N ASP A 84 1.97 -26.18 1.20
CA ASP A 84 1.08 -26.87 2.16
C ASP A 84 1.02 -26.23 3.57
N ILE A 85 1.68 -25.11 3.80
CA ILE A 85 1.63 -24.35 5.05
C ILE A 85 0.53 -23.30 4.98
N ALA A 86 -0.41 -23.32 5.93
CA ALA A 86 -1.42 -22.29 6.07
C ALA A 86 -0.86 -21.07 6.81
N TYR A 87 -1.19 -19.88 6.33
CA TYR A 87 -0.84 -18.60 6.95
C TYR A 87 -2.10 -17.88 7.39
N PHE A 88 -2.14 -17.49 8.66
CA PHE A 88 -3.20 -16.67 9.22
C PHE A 88 -2.65 -15.35 9.74
N ALA A 89 -3.50 -14.32 9.78
CA ALA A 89 -3.28 -13.18 10.66
C ALA A 89 -4.19 -13.31 11.89
N VAL A 90 -3.71 -12.77 13.01
CA VAL A 90 -4.51 -12.58 14.23
C VAL A 90 -4.48 -11.11 14.61
N ALA A 91 -5.65 -10.47 14.66
CA ALA A 91 -5.79 -9.11 15.15
C ALA A 91 -5.84 -9.13 16.68
N ALA A 92 -4.73 -8.77 17.31
CA ALA A 92 -4.54 -8.79 18.76
C ALA A 92 -3.36 -7.90 19.19
N PRO A 93 -3.24 -7.54 20.48
CA PRO A 93 -2.05 -6.89 21.01
C PRO A 93 -0.77 -7.67 20.67
N LEU A 94 0.28 -6.96 20.28
CA LEU A 94 1.56 -7.59 19.88
C LEU A 94 2.23 -8.25 21.09
N PRO A 95 2.66 -9.52 20.99
CA PRO A 95 3.27 -10.25 22.09
C PRO A 95 4.57 -9.60 22.58
N GLY A 96 4.72 -9.46 23.91
CA GLY A 96 5.92 -8.87 24.53
C GLY A 96 6.07 -7.36 24.35
N VAL A 97 5.04 -6.68 23.87
CA VAL A 97 5.01 -5.22 23.71
C VAL A 97 4.11 -4.60 24.78
N ASP A 98 4.62 -3.57 25.47
CA ASP A 98 3.83 -2.85 26.46
C ASP A 98 2.56 -2.24 25.83
N ALA A 99 1.46 -2.25 26.58
CA ALA A 99 0.15 -1.79 26.10
C ALA A 99 0.18 -0.34 25.57
N GLU A 100 1.04 0.51 26.12
CA GLU A 100 1.22 1.89 25.66
C GLU A 100 1.93 2.02 24.31
N LEU A 101 2.67 0.99 23.91
CA LEU A 101 3.44 0.92 22.65
C LEU A 101 2.73 0.10 21.57
N ASN A 102 1.67 -0.64 21.93
CA ASN A 102 0.85 -1.37 20.96
C ASN A 102 0.20 -0.37 19.98
N GLY A 103 0.37 -0.61 18.67
CA GLY A 103 -0.10 0.30 17.63
C GLY A 103 0.78 1.54 17.41
N ARG A 104 1.95 1.63 18.08
CA ARG A 104 2.94 2.68 17.82
C ARG A 104 4.25 2.06 17.35
N ALA A 105 4.72 2.48 16.20
CA ALA A 105 6.02 2.04 15.71
C ALA A 105 7.12 2.45 16.71
N THR A 106 7.86 1.45 17.21
CA THR A 106 9.02 1.65 18.06
C THR A 106 10.32 1.48 17.28
N VAL A 107 10.22 1.49 15.93
CA VAL A 107 11.39 1.31 15.08
C VAL A 107 12.36 2.46 15.33
N PRO A 108 13.64 2.16 15.66
CA PRO A 108 14.72 3.15 15.59
C PRO A 108 14.73 3.82 14.22
N MET A 109 15.32 4.99 14.06
CA MET A 109 15.43 5.70 12.78
C MET A 109 15.96 4.81 11.64
N SER A 110 16.63 3.70 11.95
CA SER A 110 17.02 2.66 11.01
C SER A 110 16.85 1.28 11.65
N LEU A 111 16.19 0.36 10.96
CA LEU A 111 16.17 -1.06 11.34
C LEU A 111 17.60 -1.67 11.43
N ARG A 112 18.58 -1.06 10.74
CA ARG A 112 20.00 -1.45 10.83
C ARG A 112 20.57 -1.27 12.23
N ASP A 113 20.00 -0.35 13.02
CA ASP A 113 20.43 -0.08 14.39
C ASP A 113 19.77 -1.04 15.42
N THR A 114 18.85 -1.89 14.96
CA THR A 114 18.21 -2.91 15.80
C THR A 114 19.18 -4.09 16.01
N PRO A 115 19.36 -4.57 17.24
CA PRO A 115 20.13 -5.79 17.49
C PRO A 115 19.60 -6.97 16.69
N GLU A 116 20.52 -7.81 16.20
CA GLU A 116 20.16 -9.00 15.43
C GLU A 116 19.24 -9.94 16.22
N GLY A 117 18.20 -10.47 15.57
CA GLY A 117 17.24 -11.39 16.16
C GLY A 117 16.25 -10.76 17.13
N GLN A 118 16.42 -9.51 17.55
CA GLN A 118 15.49 -8.85 18.47
C GLN A 118 14.22 -8.40 17.73
N PRO A 119 13.02 -8.82 18.17
CA PRO A 119 11.77 -8.31 17.61
C PRO A 119 11.55 -6.81 17.91
N VAL A 120 11.09 -6.07 16.91
CA VAL A 120 10.71 -4.66 17.02
C VAL A 120 9.35 -4.41 16.35
N VAL A 121 8.59 -3.47 16.87
CA VAL A 121 7.30 -3.07 16.29
C VAL A 121 7.54 -2.23 15.04
N ALA A 122 6.93 -2.62 13.92
CA ALA A 122 7.05 -1.90 12.66
C ALA A 122 5.74 -1.87 11.88
N GLY A 123 5.47 -0.74 11.24
CA GLY A 123 4.35 -0.57 10.32
C GLY A 123 4.72 -0.90 8.88
N LEU A 124 3.73 -1.28 8.08
CA LEU A 124 3.91 -1.65 6.68
C LEU A 124 4.65 -0.60 5.85
N ARG A 125 4.40 0.70 6.08
CA ARG A 125 5.10 1.79 5.34
C ARG A 125 6.61 1.79 5.59
N GLN A 126 7.05 1.32 6.76
CA GLN A 126 8.45 1.32 7.16
C GLN A 126 9.18 0.10 6.63
N VAL A 127 8.53 -1.07 6.68
CA VAL A 127 9.20 -2.34 6.42
C VAL A 127 8.77 -3.04 5.13
N GLY A 128 7.66 -2.63 4.51
CA GLY A 128 7.12 -3.31 3.34
C GLY A 128 8.10 -3.41 2.17
N GLY A 129 9.02 -2.46 2.02
CA GLY A 129 10.09 -2.50 1.04
C GLY A 129 11.31 -3.34 1.43
N LEU A 130 11.46 -3.66 2.71
CA LEU A 130 12.60 -4.39 3.27
C LEU A 130 12.33 -5.89 3.45
N LEU A 131 11.06 -6.26 3.58
CA LEU A 131 10.63 -7.67 3.71
C LEU A 131 10.83 -8.43 2.41
N GLY A 132 11.06 -9.72 2.50
CA GLY A 132 10.98 -10.64 1.36
C GLY A 132 9.55 -10.72 0.80
N ASP A 133 9.39 -11.24 -0.41
CA ASP A 133 8.12 -11.20 -1.17
C ASP A 133 6.95 -11.85 -0.43
N ARG A 134 7.17 -13.01 0.21
CA ARG A 134 6.17 -13.69 1.03
C ARG A 134 5.71 -12.80 2.19
N ASP A 135 6.64 -12.34 3.01
CA ASP A 135 6.34 -11.59 4.23
C ASP A 135 5.72 -10.22 3.92
N ALA A 136 6.19 -9.57 2.86
CA ALA A 136 5.58 -8.33 2.35
C ALA A 136 4.13 -8.58 1.91
N GLY A 137 3.87 -9.64 1.15
CA GLY A 137 2.52 -10.02 0.73
C GLY A 137 1.60 -10.35 1.90
N LEU A 138 2.09 -11.11 2.89
CA LEU A 138 1.34 -11.42 4.12
C LEU A 138 0.99 -10.15 4.89
N LEU A 139 1.95 -9.25 5.11
CA LEU A 139 1.73 -8.03 5.88
C LEU A 139 0.77 -7.06 5.16
N VAL A 140 0.93 -6.86 3.85
CA VAL A 140 0.00 -6.05 3.04
C VAL A 140 -1.43 -6.56 3.18
N TYR A 141 -1.60 -7.87 3.14
CA TYR A 141 -2.93 -8.48 3.20
C TYR A 141 -3.53 -8.40 4.60
N ALA A 142 -2.72 -8.67 5.64
CA ALA A 142 -3.15 -8.56 7.03
C ALA A 142 -3.59 -7.13 7.38
N VAL A 143 -2.78 -6.12 7.01
CA VAL A 143 -3.10 -4.69 7.22
C VAL A 143 -4.40 -4.31 6.52
N ALA A 144 -4.60 -4.76 5.27
CA ALA A 144 -5.82 -4.46 4.53
C ALA A 144 -7.08 -5.07 5.18
N LEU A 145 -6.98 -6.32 5.66
CA LEU A 145 -8.10 -6.99 6.34
C LEU A 145 -8.39 -6.34 7.69
N GLU A 146 -7.37 -6.10 8.51
CA GLU A 146 -7.54 -5.45 9.81
C GLU A 146 -8.20 -4.07 9.66
N ALA A 147 -7.69 -3.20 8.76
CA ALA A 147 -8.25 -1.89 8.50
C ALA A 147 -9.73 -1.95 8.08
N TRP A 148 -10.09 -2.95 7.28
CA TRP A 148 -11.49 -3.15 6.92
C TRP A 148 -12.34 -3.62 8.09
N HIS A 149 -11.89 -4.60 8.87
CA HIS A 149 -12.62 -5.12 10.03
C HIS A 149 -12.86 -4.06 11.09
N THR A 150 -11.86 -3.23 11.37
CA THR A 150 -11.93 -2.14 12.37
C THR A 150 -12.97 -1.08 11.99
N THR A 151 -13.12 -0.80 10.67
CA THR A 151 -13.98 0.30 10.20
C THR A 151 -15.36 -0.16 9.73
N HIS A 152 -15.63 -1.48 9.63
CA HIS A 152 -16.88 -2.02 9.08
C HIS A 152 -17.55 -3.04 10.01
N GLU A 153 -17.51 -2.81 11.31
CA GLU A 153 -18.11 -3.71 12.30
C GLU A 153 -19.63 -3.82 12.22
N HIS A 154 -20.30 -2.80 11.67
CA HIS A 154 -21.76 -2.72 11.65
C HIS A 154 -22.34 -2.86 10.24
N CYS A 155 -23.53 -3.47 10.16
CA CYS A 155 -24.26 -3.56 8.92
C CYS A 155 -24.73 -2.18 8.44
N PRO A 156 -24.41 -1.75 7.20
CA PRO A 156 -24.83 -0.44 6.69
C PRO A 156 -26.34 -0.34 6.42
N ARG A 157 -27.07 -1.46 6.48
CA ARG A 157 -28.53 -1.49 6.24
C ARG A 157 -29.35 -1.35 7.51
N CYS A 158 -28.91 -1.97 8.62
CA CYS A 158 -29.70 -2.00 9.86
C CYS A 158 -28.93 -1.57 11.10
N GLY A 159 -27.62 -1.30 10.99
CA GLY A 159 -26.79 -0.87 12.13
C GLY A 159 -26.37 -1.99 13.10
N SER A 160 -26.81 -3.23 12.92
CA SER A 160 -26.46 -4.35 13.80
C SER A 160 -24.99 -4.73 13.65
N ARG A 161 -24.35 -5.13 14.74
CA ARG A 161 -22.97 -5.63 14.69
C ARG A 161 -22.90 -6.94 13.91
N THR A 162 -22.02 -7.00 12.94
CA THR A 162 -21.83 -8.14 12.05
C THR A 162 -20.86 -9.17 12.64
N ARG A 163 -20.91 -10.41 12.16
CA ARG A 163 -19.99 -11.49 12.53
C ARG A 163 -18.97 -11.71 11.43
N VAL A 164 -17.73 -12.02 11.81
CA VAL A 164 -16.66 -12.42 10.89
C VAL A 164 -16.86 -13.87 10.47
N GLU A 165 -16.86 -14.12 9.18
CA GLU A 165 -17.01 -15.44 8.57
C GLU A 165 -16.05 -15.59 7.37
N GLY A 166 -16.05 -16.76 6.73
CA GLY A 166 -15.27 -17.01 5.52
C GLY A 166 -13.77 -16.78 5.71
N GLY A 167 -13.21 -17.27 6.84
CA GLY A 167 -11.81 -17.09 7.14
C GLY A 167 -11.37 -15.61 7.24
N GLY A 168 -12.27 -14.72 7.65
CA GLY A 168 -11.99 -13.28 7.76
C GLY A 168 -12.31 -12.45 6.51
N HIS A 169 -12.89 -13.06 5.48
CA HIS A 169 -13.14 -12.38 4.19
C HIS A 169 -14.59 -11.94 3.99
N ILE A 170 -15.45 -12.22 4.97
CA ILE A 170 -16.87 -11.87 4.93
C ILE A 170 -17.29 -11.40 6.32
N ARG A 171 -18.12 -10.38 6.37
CA ARG A 171 -18.90 -10.03 7.58
C ARG A 171 -20.36 -10.27 7.28
N VAL A 172 -21.06 -10.97 8.18
CA VAL A 172 -22.46 -11.35 8.01
C VAL A 172 -23.32 -10.66 9.05
N CYS A 173 -24.38 -10.01 8.60
CA CYS A 173 -25.37 -9.41 9.49
C CYS A 173 -26.25 -10.50 10.13
N PRO A 174 -26.38 -10.57 11.47
CA PRO A 174 -27.21 -11.57 12.12
C PRO A 174 -28.71 -11.31 11.93
N GLU A 175 -29.11 -10.06 11.64
CA GLU A 175 -30.54 -9.67 11.54
C GLU A 175 -31.12 -9.93 10.15
N ASP A 176 -30.39 -9.59 9.08
CA ASP A 176 -30.89 -9.66 7.71
C ASP A 176 -30.13 -10.65 6.81
N GLY A 177 -29.09 -11.29 7.32
CA GLY A 177 -28.26 -12.24 6.58
C GLY A 177 -27.40 -11.61 5.48
N SER A 178 -27.37 -10.29 5.34
CA SER A 178 -26.56 -9.62 4.33
C SER A 178 -25.07 -9.87 4.57
N GLN A 179 -24.35 -10.10 3.48
CA GLN A 179 -22.91 -10.30 3.46
C GLN A 179 -22.21 -9.02 3.03
N HIS A 180 -21.13 -8.68 3.73
CA HIS A 180 -20.28 -7.54 3.44
C HIS A 180 -18.85 -8.06 3.19
N PHE A 181 -18.22 -7.51 2.16
CA PHE A 181 -16.90 -7.94 1.69
C PHE A 181 -15.87 -6.84 1.91
N PRO A 182 -14.57 -7.17 2.01
CA PRO A 182 -13.51 -6.18 2.11
C PRO A 182 -13.60 -5.13 1.01
N ARG A 183 -13.52 -3.88 1.40
CA ARG A 183 -13.57 -2.75 0.50
C ARG A 183 -12.16 -2.39 0.01
N VAL A 184 -12.05 -2.10 -1.28
CA VAL A 184 -10.85 -1.56 -1.92
C VAL A 184 -11.28 -0.35 -2.73
N ASP A 185 -10.67 0.81 -2.46
CA ASP A 185 -10.98 2.06 -3.15
C ASP A 185 -9.93 2.31 -4.26
N PRO A 186 -10.32 2.30 -5.56
CA PRO A 186 -9.39 2.56 -6.66
C PRO A 186 -9.00 4.05 -6.67
N ALA A 187 -7.70 4.32 -6.84
CA ALA A 187 -7.17 5.67 -7.02
C ALA A 187 -6.15 5.65 -8.16
N VAL A 188 -6.28 6.59 -9.11
CA VAL A 188 -5.26 6.78 -10.14
C VAL A 188 -4.11 7.60 -9.57
N ILE A 189 -2.90 7.31 -10.03
CA ILE A 189 -1.70 8.09 -9.74
C ILE A 189 -0.92 8.24 -11.02
N MET A 190 -0.58 9.48 -11.41
CA MET A 190 -0.12 9.73 -12.75
C MET A 190 1.10 10.66 -12.81
N LEU A 191 2.10 10.23 -13.56
CA LEU A 191 3.20 11.08 -13.97
C LEU A 191 2.84 11.74 -15.30
N ILE A 192 2.76 13.07 -15.30
CA ILE A 192 2.47 13.87 -16.48
C ILE A 192 3.76 14.38 -17.10
N ARG A 193 3.89 14.23 -18.43
CA ARG A 193 5.03 14.73 -19.21
C ARG A 193 4.57 15.78 -20.21
N ASP A 194 5.39 16.79 -20.42
CA ASP A 194 5.19 17.75 -21.50
C ASP A 194 5.99 17.41 -22.76
N GLU A 195 5.92 18.26 -23.79
CA GLU A 195 6.63 18.08 -25.05
C GLU A 195 8.17 18.15 -24.92
N GLU A 196 8.67 18.81 -23.87
CA GLU A 196 10.09 18.91 -23.54
C GLU A 196 10.57 17.75 -22.66
N ASP A 197 9.70 16.75 -22.42
CA ASP A 197 9.93 15.59 -21.57
C ASP A 197 10.23 15.97 -20.10
N ARG A 198 9.65 17.08 -19.62
CA ARG A 198 9.64 17.45 -18.22
C ARG A 198 8.50 16.71 -17.50
N CYS A 199 8.72 16.32 -16.25
CA CYS A 199 7.66 15.78 -15.41
C CYS A 199 7.04 16.84 -14.52
N LEU A 200 5.75 16.71 -14.27
CA LEU A 200 5.02 17.52 -13.30
C LEU A 200 5.10 16.91 -11.92
N LEU A 201 5.58 17.67 -10.94
CA LEU A 201 5.53 17.33 -9.52
C LEU A 201 4.69 18.38 -8.78
N ALA A 202 3.95 17.92 -7.76
CA ALA A 202 3.08 18.75 -6.97
C ALA A 202 3.12 18.40 -5.47
N ARG A 203 2.62 19.30 -4.64
CA ARG A 203 2.55 19.19 -3.19
C ARG A 203 1.20 19.64 -2.68
N GLY A 204 0.53 18.80 -1.91
CA GLY A 204 -0.65 19.20 -1.14
C GLY A 204 -0.30 20.14 0.04
N PRO A 205 -1.23 20.97 0.49
CA PRO A 205 -0.99 21.94 1.56
C PRO A 205 -0.62 21.31 2.91
N GLN A 206 -1.02 20.06 3.14
CA GLN A 206 -0.70 19.29 4.35
C GLN A 206 0.73 18.77 4.41
N TRP A 207 1.47 18.81 3.30
CA TRP A 207 2.86 18.33 3.27
C TRP A 207 3.85 19.48 3.52
N PRO A 208 4.96 19.21 4.20
CA PRO A 208 6.03 20.19 4.35
C PRO A 208 6.58 20.67 3.01
N GLU A 209 7.12 21.89 2.98
CA GLU A 209 7.85 22.42 1.83
C GLU A 209 8.98 21.47 1.40
N GLY A 210 9.22 21.40 0.09
CA GLY A 210 10.22 20.53 -0.52
C GLY A 210 9.82 19.05 -0.65
N ARG A 211 8.66 18.61 -0.16
CA ARG A 211 8.15 17.24 -0.36
C ARG A 211 7.16 17.21 -1.50
N LEU A 212 7.61 16.84 -2.69
CA LEU A 212 6.78 16.75 -3.87
C LEU A 212 6.55 15.30 -4.33
N SER A 213 5.41 15.09 -4.97
CA SER A 213 5.01 13.83 -5.58
C SER A 213 4.35 14.09 -6.93
N ILE A 214 3.93 13.03 -7.60
CA ILE A 214 3.03 13.09 -8.74
C ILE A 214 1.59 13.18 -8.27
N LEU A 215 0.67 13.60 -9.15
CA LEU A 215 -0.76 13.78 -8.89
C LEU A 215 -1.45 12.44 -8.65
N ALA A 216 -2.49 12.44 -7.82
CA ALA A 216 -3.26 11.24 -7.53
C ALA A 216 -4.64 11.56 -6.99
N GLY A 217 -5.68 10.87 -7.49
CA GLY A 217 -7.03 11.04 -7.01
C GLY A 217 -7.89 9.79 -7.09
N PHE A 218 -9.03 9.79 -6.42
CA PHE A 218 -9.94 8.66 -6.41
C PHE A 218 -10.77 8.57 -7.68
N VAL A 219 -11.00 7.33 -8.11
CA VAL A 219 -11.94 7.05 -9.20
C VAL A 219 -13.36 7.21 -8.70
N GLU A 220 -14.17 7.97 -9.42
CA GLU A 220 -15.57 8.20 -9.08
C GLU A 220 -16.50 7.07 -9.54
N PRO A 221 -17.68 6.88 -8.90
CA PRO A 221 -18.64 5.89 -9.33
C PRO A 221 -19.10 6.05 -10.79
N GLY A 222 -18.85 5.00 -11.60
CA GLY A 222 -19.20 5.01 -13.03
C GLY A 222 -18.15 5.61 -13.95
N GLU A 223 -17.02 6.03 -13.42
CA GLU A 223 -15.90 6.60 -14.17
C GLU A 223 -14.91 5.52 -14.63
N SER A 224 -14.30 5.69 -15.81
CA SER A 224 -13.15 4.87 -16.21
C SER A 224 -11.85 5.43 -15.64
N LEU A 225 -10.81 4.57 -15.56
CA LEU A 225 -9.51 4.99 -15.04
C LEU A 225 -8.88 6.11 -15.89
N GLU A 226 -9.02 6.03 -17.21
CA GLU A 226 -8.51 7.05 -18.14
C GLU A 226 -9.21 8.39 -17.96
N HIS A 227 -10.53 8.37 -17.71
CA HIS A 227 -11.27 9.60 -17.41
C HIS A 227 -10.88 10.19 -16.06
N ALA A 228 -10.67 9.34 -15.02
CA ALA A 228 -10.19 9.79 -13.72
C ALA A 228 -8.83 10.50 -13.84
N VAL A 229 -7.89 9.96 -14.64
CA VAL A 229 -6.59 10.62 -14.91
C VAL A 229 -6.79 12.01 -15.52
N VAL A 230 -7.65 12.13 -16.53
CA VAL A 230 -7.90 13.42 -17.22
C VAL A 230 -8.59 14.42 -16.29
N ARG A 231 -9.59 13.98 -15.54
CA ARG A 231 -10.34 14.81 -14.58
C ARG A 231 -9.45 15.33 -13.46
N GLU A 232 -8.76 14.43 -12.74
CA GLU A 232 -7.92 14.81 -11.59
C GLU A 232 -6.83 15.81 -12.01
N VAL A 233 -6.17 15.60 -13.16
CA VAL A 233 -5.16 16.54 -13.64
C VAL A 233 -5.77 17.90 -13.99
N ALA A 234 -6.98 17.93 -14.55
CA ALA A 234 -7.66 19.19 -14.86
C ALA A 234 -8.12 19.91 -13.59
N GLU A 235 -8.60 19.19 -12.58
CA GLU A 235 -9.05 19.73 -11.28
C GLU A 235 -7.88 20.23 -10.45
N GLU A 236 -6.84 19.40 -10.24
CA GLU A 236 -5.73 19.74 -9.35
C GLU A 236 -4.81 20.85 -9.91
N VAL A 237 -4.53 20.86 -11.22
CA VAL A 237 -3.51 21.76 -11.81
C VAL A 237 -3.95 22.51 -13.07
N GLY A 238 -5.19 22.35 -13.52
CA GLY A 238 -5.79 23.14 -14.60
C GLY A 238 -5.26 22.86 -16.00
N ILE A 239 -4.58 21.73 -16.25
CA ILE A 239 -4.06 21.38 -17.57
C ILE A 239 -4.85 20.25 -18.24
N ALA A 240 -4.84 20.24 -19.57
CA ALA A 240 -5.39 19.16 -20.36
C ALA A 240 -4.31 18.13 -20.67
N VAL A 241 -4.67 16.84 -20.55
CA VAL A 241 -3.77 15.72 -20.85
C VAL A 241 -4.41 14.74 -21.83
N THR A 242 -3.58 13.94 -22.47
CA THR A 242 -3.98 12.91 -23.41
C THR A 242 -3.18 11.63 -23.18
N ASN A 243 -3.61 10.56 -23.86
CA ASN A 243 -2.87 9.30 -23.94
C ASN A 243 -2.49 8.71 -22.56
N PRO A 244 -3.44 8.56 -21.60
CA PRO A 244 -3.15 7.90 -20.34
C PRO A 244 -2.76 6.42 -20.59
N ARG A 245 -1.59 6.02 -20.13
CA ARG A 245 -1.02 4.68 -20.28
C ARG A 245 -0.83 4.04 -18.92
N TYR A 246 -1.49 2.92 -18.69
CA TYR A 246 -1.35 2.13 -17.46
C TYR A 246 0.01 1.43 -17.41
N LEU A 247 0.68 1.50 -16.25
CA LEU A 247 2.00 0.91 -16.02
C LEU A 247 2.02 -0.16 -14.92
N GLY A 248 1.06 -0.14 -14.02
CA GLY A 248 0.99 -1.11 -12.93
C GLY A 248 0.10 -0.66 -11.79
N SER A 249 -0.19 -1.57 -10.87
CA SER A 249 -0.99 -1.26 -9.67
C SER A 249 -0.32 -1.75 -8.40
N GLN A 250 -0.54 -1.02 -7.31
CA GLN A 250 0.00 -1.36 -6.01
C GLN A 250 -1.07 -1.21 -4.92
N PRO A 251 -1.30 -2.24 -4.09
CA PRO A 251 -2.08 -2.09 -2.87
C PRO A 251 -1.48 -1.01 -1.98
N TRP A 252 -2.32 -0.13 -1.46
CA TRP A 252 -1.95 0.92 -0.52
C TRP A 252 -2.95 0.95 0.63
N PRO A 253 -2.85 -0.04 1.56
CA PRO A 253 -3.85 -0.24 2.60
C PRO A 253 -3.73 0.78 3.74
N PHE A 254 -3.76 2.08 3.38
CA PHE A 254 -3.71 3.22 4.28
C PHE A 254 -4.85 4.22 3.94
N PRO A 255 -6.11 3.87 4.25
CA PRO A 255 -6.52 2.60 4.87
C PRO A 255 -6.84 1.47 3.87
N ARG A 256 -7.15 1.73 2.56
CA ARG A 256 -7.68 0.69 1.66
C ARG A 256 -7.60 1.00 0.17
N SER A 257 -6.66 1.84 -0.25
CA SER A 257 -6.53 2.19 -1.67
C SER A 257 -5.87 1.08 -2.50
N LEU A 258 -6.27 0.99 -3.76
CA LEU A 258 -5.50 0.37 -4.82
C LEU A 258 -5.01 1.48 -5.74
N MET A 259 -3.72 1.75 -5.72
CA MET A 259 -3.10 2.76 -6.57
C MET A 259 -2.88 2.20 -7.98
N LEU A 260 -3.37 2.90 -8.98
CA LEU A 260 -3.30 2.53 -10.39
C LEU A 260 -2.40 3.54 -11.11
N GLY A 261 -1.19 3.13 -11.45
CA GLY A 261 -0.13 3.97 -11.98
C GLY A 261 -0.24 4.23 -13.47
N PHE A 262 -0.17 5.50 -13.86
CA PHE A 262 -0.26 5.95 -15.24
C PHE A 262 0.87 6.90 -15.62
N PHE A 263 1.18 6.93 -16.91
CA PHE A 263 1.78 8.08 -17.57
C PHE A 263 0.74 8.76 -18.47
N ALA A 264 0.81 10.09 -18.59
CA ALA A 264 0.00 10.83 -19.55
C ALA A 264 0.81 12.00 -20.13
N ASP A 265 0.40 12.47 -21.31
CA ASP A 265 1.10 13.52 -22.05
C ASP A 265 0.30 14.83 -21.94
N ALA A 266 0.94 15.92 -21.52
CA ALA A 266 0.30 17.24 -21.42
C ALA A 266 -0.01 17.84 -22.78
N ILE A 267 -1.22 18.36 -22.95
CA ILE A 267 -1.63 19.16 -24.12
C ILE A 267 -1.36 20.62 -23.83
N THR A 268 -1.53 21.06 -22.60
CA THR A 268 -1.26 22.42 -22.13
C THR A 268 -0.29 22.37 -20.95
N THR A 269 0.52 23.43 -20.77
CA THR A 269 1.59 23.44 -19.77
C THR A 269 1.48 24.59 -18.76
N THR A 270 0.51 25.49 -18.97
CA THR A 270 0.27 26.60 -18.03
C THR A 270 -0.50 26.07 -16.81
N LEU A 271 0.16 26.00 -15.67
CA LEU A 271 -0.41 25.48 -14.43
C LEU A 271 -1.32 26.51 -13.76
N THR A 272 -2.48 26.05 -13.32
CA THR A 272 -3.45 26.80 -12.50
C THR A 272 -3.87 25.92 -11.32
N PRO A 273 -3.00 25.72 -10.30
CA PRO A 273 -3.29 24.82 -9.20
C PRO A 273 -4.54 25.25 -8.43
N ASP A 274 -5.37 24.28 -8.04
CA ASP A 274 -6.42 24.49 -7.05
C ASP A 274 -5.76 24.66 -5.68
N ALA A 275 -5.90 25.84 -5.09
CA ALA A 275 -5.24 26.20 -3.85
C ALA A 275 -5.70 25.39 -2.62
N ASP A 276 -6.87 24.75 -2.67
CA ASP A 276 -7.40 23.91 -1.61
C ASP A 276 -6.72 22.53 -1.61
N GLU A 277 -6.27 22.05 -2.77
CA GLU A 277 -5.67 20.72 -2.94
C GLU A 277 -4.16 20.75 -3.23
N ILE A 278 -3.68 21.75 -3.98
CA ILE A 278 -2.31 21.87 -4.46
C ILE A 278 -1.68 23.20 -4.02
N ALA A 279 -0.78 23.13 -3.05
CA ALA A 279 -0.02 24.29 -2.58
C ALA A 279 1.11 24.68 -3.53
N GLU A 280 1.63 23.75 -4.31
CA GLU A 280 2.73 23.94 -5.24
C GLU A 280 2.68 22.91 -6.37
N ALA A 281 2.89 23.37 -7.61
CA ALA A 281 3.08 22.49 -8.77
C ALA A 281 4.15 23.07 -9.70
N ARG A 282 5.09 22.23 -10.14
CA ARG A 282 6.21 22.62 -11.01
C ARG A 282 6.58 21.55 -12.02
N TRP A 283 7.04 22.01 -13.18
CA TRP A 283 7.69 21.18 -14.18
C TRP A 283 9.18 21.02 -13.87
N TYR A 284 9.68 19.77 -13.94
CA TYR A 284 11.09 19.45 -13.74
C TYR A 284 11.65 18.71 -14.94
N SER A 285 12.74 19.21 -15.52
CA SER A 285 13.59 18.37 -16.36
C SER A 285 14.38 17.40 -15.49
N ARG A 286 14.95 16.33 -16.10
CA ARG A 286 15.81 15.38 -15.35
C ARG A 286 16.97 16.07 -14.66
N VAL A 287 17.58 17.05 -15.31
CA VAL A 287 18.69 17.82 -14.73
C VAL A 287 18.24 18.63 -13.51
N GLN A 288 17.13 19.36 -13.63
CA GLN A 288 16.57 20.15 -12.52
C GLN A 288 16.16 19.26 -11.34
N LEU A 289 15.56 18.09 -11.63
CA LEU A 289 15.20 17.14 -10.59
C LEU A 289 16.47 16.64 -9.84
N ALA A 290 17.51 16.24 -10.56
CA ALA A 290 18.76 15.78 -9.97
C ALA A 290 19.43 16.86 -9.11
N GLU A 291 19.47 18.10 -9.58
CA GLU A 291 20.04 19.24 -8.84
C GLU A 291 19.25 19.55 -7.57
N ALA A 292 17.91 19.56 -7.64
CA ALA A 292 17.03 19.81 -6.48
C ALA A 292 17.14 18.71 -5.42
N LEU A 293 17.28 17.45 -5.85
CA LEU A 293 17.52 16.32 -4.94
C LEU A 293 18.91 16.41 -4.30
N ALA A 294 19.95 16.71 -5.06
CA ALA A 294 21.33 16.81 -4.57
C ALA A 294 21.50 17.97 -3.57
N SER A 295 20.81 19.09 -3.78
CA SER A 295 20.82 20.24 -2.85
C SER A 295 19.97 20.03 -1.60
N GLY A 296 19.08 19.01 -1.58
CA GLY A 296 18.09 18.81 -0.53
C GLY A 296 16.91 19.78 -0.56
N GLU A 297 16.78 20.58 -1.61
CA GLU A 297 15.62 21.45 -1.86
C GLU A 297 14.34 20.62 -2.05
N LEU A 298 14.48 19.45 -2.69
CA LEU A 298 13.39 18.54 -2.98
C LEU A 298 13.62 17.16 -2.37
N ARG A 299 12.54 16.55 -1.89
CA ARG A 299 12.47 15.15 -1.48
C ARG A 299 11.31 14.47 -2.16
N LEU A 300 11.52 13.24 -2.59
CA LEU A 300 10.53 12.42 -3.26
C LEU A 300 9.85 11.44 -2.28
N PRO A 301 8.72 10.83 -2.69
CA PRO A 301 8.11 9.73 -1.94
C PRO A 301 9.12 8.60 -1.66
N PRO A 302 8.97 7.88 -0.53
CA PRO A 302 9.87 6.79 -0.19
C PRO A 302 9.80 5.65 -1.23
N PRO A 303 10.84 4.80 -1.33
CA PRO A 303 10.91 3.71 -2.32
C PRO A 303 9.73 2.75 -2.31
N VAL A 304 9.04 2.61 -1.18
CA VAL A 304 7.84 1.79 -1.02
C VAL A 304 6.63 2.33 -1.80
N SER A 305 6.65 3.60 -2.22
CA SER A 305 5.54 4.23 -2.95
C SER A 305 5.62 3.96 -4.46
N ILE A 306 4.49 3.63 -5.08
CA ILE A 306 4.36 3.57 -6.55
C ILE A 306 4.73 4.90 -7.23
N ALA A 307 4.46 6.06 -6.57
CA ALA A 307 4.85 7.37 -7.09
C ALA A 307 6.35 7.44 -7.35
N ARG A 308 7.17 6.95 -6.39
CA ARG A 308 8.62 6.88 -6.55
C ARG A 308 9.00 6.06 -7.75
N ARG A 309 8.42 4.88 -7.94
CA ARG A 309 8.72 3.99 -9.07
C ARG A 309 8.34 4.59 -10.42
N LEU A 310 7.23 5.33 -10.49
CA LEU A 310 6.83 6.05 -11.70
C LEU A 310 7.80 7.19 -12.04
N ILE A 311 8.25 7.97 -11.04
CA ILE A 311 9.24 9.04 -11.23
C ILE A 311 10.57 8.46 -11.70
N GLU A 312 11.06 7.40 -11.09
CA GLU A 312 12.30 6.71 -11.47
C GLU A 312 12.20 6.11 -12.88
N THR A 313 11.05 5.56 -13.26
CA THR A 313 10.82 5.05 -14.61
C THR A 313 10.94 6.16 -15.65
N TRP A 314 10.37 7.34 -15.39
CA TRP A 314 10.56 8.51 -16.27
C TRP A 314 12.00 9.01 -16.24
N TYR A 315 12.62 9.06 -15.07
CA TYR A 315 14.00 9.54 -14.91
C TYR A 315 15.01 8.64 -15.62
N GLY A 316 14.77 7.33 -15.59
CA GLY A 316 15.60 6.29 -16.25
C GLY A 316 16.64 5.65 -15.31
N ASP A 317 16.63 5.98 -14.00
CA ASP A 317 17.50 5.41 -13.00
C ASP A 317 16.88 5.53 -11.60
N GLU A 318 17.45 4.83 -10.61
CA GLU A 318 17.09 4.99 -9.20
C GLU A 318 17.49 6.38 -8.68
N LEU A 319 16.65 6.95 -7.86
CA LEU A 319 16.85 8.27 -7.28
C LEU A 319 17.15 8.16 -5.79
N VAL A 320 17.83 9.18 -5.24
CA VAL A 320 18.10 9.33 -3.80
C VAL A 320 17.23 10.44 -3.22
N GLY A 321 17.18 10.54 -1.87
CA GLY A 321 16.41 11.59 -1.20
C GLY A 321 14.91 11.28 -1.13
N ASP A 322 14.48 10.77 0.02
CA ASP A 322 13.10 10.48 0.38
C ASP A 322 12.68 11.28 1.64
N TRP A 323 11.36 11.31 1.92
CA TRP A 323 10.83 11.91 3.15
C TRP A 323 10.35 10.90 4.18
#